data_fe82e9c2c75bea30d01d24e1733b34a1
#
_entry.id   fe82e9c2c75bea30d01d24e1733b34a1
#
_cell.length_a   1.000
_cell.length_b   1.000
_cell.length_c   1.000
_cell.angle_alpha   90.00
_cell.angle_beta   90.00
_cell.angle_gamma   90.00
#
_symmetry.space_group_name_H-M   'P 1'
#
loop_
_entity.id
_entity.type
_entity.pdbx_description
1 polymer ?
#
loop_
_entity_poly.entity_id
_entity_poly.type
_entity_poly.pdbx_seq_one_letter_code
_entity_poly.pdbx_strand_id
1 'polypeptide(L)'
;VKILIVEFITGGGLAAEKAPESLAREGDMMLQALLAELNALKGLECAVMLDWRYQNNISEQTLTKIIVQENENFYQVLARTLPDYDVFWPIAPETDHALAEMVRLSAEIGVKCAASCLSAIDLCSDKLATMNVLKSVLPVPETRNLTVFTPEFPSAWVVKPIDGAGCEQTILVSDRQSYRQCLAEIDRPEAFIAQRYVAGKAISLSVLFKAGQAWLLCCNEQQIKIDDNHFVLMGCRVNSAIDHLASYHNVIDAIARSIPGLWGYVGIDLIEIPDRTHTGKHQLRVLEINPRLTTSYAGIQAATGINVAEQVLQLFDGEPDMTRLRNETVTLKL
;
A
#
# COMPACT_ATOMS: atom_id res chain seq x y z
N VAL A 1 17.11 2.01 -20.43
CA VAL A 1 15.83 2.58 -19.96
C VAL A 1 16.15 3.45 -18.75
N LYS A 2 15.69 4.70 -18.78
CA LYS A 2 15.86 5.65 -17.66
C LYS A 2 14.62 5.62 -16.76
N ILE A 3 14.83 5.40 -15.47
CA ILE A 3 13.74 5.27 -14.50
C ILE A 3 13.91 6.34 -13.41
N LEU A 4 12.87 7.14 -13.19
CA LEU A 4 12.75 8.04 -12.05
C LEU A 4 11.95 7.37 -10.94
N ILE A 5 12.55 7.21 -9.77
CA ILE A 5 11.92 6.66 -8.57
C ILE A 5 11.65 7.80 -7.59
N VAL A 6 10.44 7.87 -7.07
CA VAL A 6 10.05 8.88 -6.08
C VAL A 6 9.22 8.23 -4.99
N GLU A 7 9.77 8.17 -3.78
CA GLU A 7 9.00 7.90 -2.58
C GLU A 7 8.58 9.26 -1.99
N PHE A 8 7.29 9.46 -1.79
CA PHE A 8 6.72 10.79 -1.51
C PHE A 8 7.27 11.43 -0.23
N ILE A 9 7.35 10.67 0.86
CA ILE A 9 7.73 11.23 2.18
C ILE A 9 9.21 11.62 2.20
N THR A 10 10.08 10.70 1.79
CA THR A 10 11.55 10.92 1.78
C THR A 10 12.04 11.58 0.49
N GLY A 11 11.18 11.68 -0.52
CA GLY A 11 11.45 12.28 -1.82
C GLY A 11 11.10 13.76 -1.94
N GLY A 12 10.61 14.39 -0.86
CA GLY A 12 10.37 15.83 -0.80
C GLY A 12 8.91 16.25 -0.88
N GLY A 13 7.95 15.31 -0.86
CA GLY A 13 6.53 15.65 -0.80
C GLY A 13 6.14 16.48 0.43
N LEU A 14 6.93 16.33 1.51
CA LEU A 14 6.79 17.09 2.76
C LEU A 14 8.04 17.93 3.07
N ALA A 15 8.76 18.45 2.07
CA ALA A 15 10.03 19.16 2.27
C ALA A 15 9.89 20.42 3.13
N ALA A 16 8.74 21.10 3.06
CA ALA A 16 8.41 22.29 3.86
C ALA A 16 7.77 21.97 5.22
N GLU A 17 7.49 20.70 5.53
CA GLU A 17 6.76 20.27 6.71
C GLU A 17 7.54 19.21 7.49
N LYS A 18 7.13 18.96 8.75
CA LYS A 18 7.70 17.87 9.52
C LYS A 18 7.11 16.53 9.03
N ALA A 19 7.94 15.70 8.43
CA ALA A 19 7.52 14.34 8.05
C ALA A 19 7.30 13.47 9.31
N PRO A 20 6.20 12.67 9.38
CA PRO A 20 6.04 11.65 10.42
C PRO A 20 7.16 10.62 10.35
N GLU A 21 7.87 10.39 11.47
CA GLU A 21 9.05 9.52 11.49
C GLU A 21 8.75 8.06 11.13
N SER A 22 7.57 7.55 11.50
CA SER A 22 7.11 6.22 11.15
C SER A 22 6.95 6.04 9.64
N LEU A 23 6.24 6.98 9.00
CA LEU A 23 6.02 6.96 7.55
C LEU A 23 7.33 7.14 6.77
N ALA A 24 8.22 8.04 7.22
CA ALA A 24 9.52 8.22 6.60
C ALA A 24 10.39 6.96 6.67
N ARG A 25 10.34 6.23 7.78
CA ARG A 25 11.05 4.95 7.95
C ARG A 25 10.48 3.87 7.03
N GLU A 26 9.16 3.74 6.95
CA GLU A 26 8.52 2.78 6.04
C GLU A 26 8.79 3.12 4.57
N GLY A 27 8.70 4.40 4.20
CA GLY A 27 9.00 4.88 2.86
C GLY A 27 10.45 4.61 2.45
N ASP A 28 11.40 4.93 3.34
CA ASP A 28 12.83 4.66 3.10
C ASP A 28 13.11 3.16 2.93
N MET A 29 12.48 2.31 3.75
CA MET A 29 12.62 0.85 3.63
C MET A 29 12.12 0.33 2.28
N MET A 30 10.98 0.79 1.80
CA MET A 30 10.44 0.42 0.48
C MET A 30 11.34 0.94 -0.64
N LEU A 31 11.80 2.19 -0.55
CA LEU A 31 12.71 2.80 -1.52
C LEU A 31 14.03 2.05 -1.63
N GLN A 32 14.67 1.73 -0.51
CA GLN A 32 15.94 0.98 -0.47
C GLN A 32 15.78 -0.40 -1.11
N ALA A 33 14.69 -1.11 -0.80
CA ALA A 33 14.42 -2.42 -1.39
C ALA A 33 14.22 -2.34 -2.92
N LEU A 34 13.43 -1.36 -3.39
CA LEU A 34 13.21 -1.14 -4.81
C LEU A 34 14.52 -0.80 -5.55
N LEU A 35 15.33 0.09 -4.98
CA LEU A 35 16.63 0.45 -5.56
C LEU A 35 17.58 -0.75 -5.64
N ALA A 36 17.63 -1.58 -4.60
CA ALA A 36 18.45 -2.79 -4.60
C ALA A 36 18.04 -3.77 -5.71
N GLU A 37 16.73 -3.95 -5.91
CA GLU A 37 16.18 -4.80 -6.96
C GLU A 37 16.47 -4.25 -8.37
N LEU A 38 16.29 -2.94 -8.60
CA LEU A 38 16.57 -2.29 -9.88
C LEU A 38 18.07 -2.30 -10.22
N ASN A 39 18.93 -2.10 -9.24
CA ASN A 39 20.40 -2.12 -9.44
C ASN A 39 20.93 -3.50 -9.83
N ALA A 40 20.23 -4.57 -9.48
CA ALA A 40 20.56 -5.92 -9.93
C ALA A 40 20.30 -6.15 -11.42
N LEU A 41 19.53 -5.25 -12.08
CA LEU A 41 19.13 -5.36 -13.48
C LEU A 41 20.10 -4.60 -14.38
N LYS A 42 20.44 -5.19 -15.53
CA LYS A 42 21.33 -4.55 -16.51
C LYS A 42 20.56 -3.63 -17.46
N GLY A 43 21.21 -2.57 -17.89
CA GLY A 43 20.68 -1.66 -18.92
C GLY A 43 19.65 -0.66 -18.38
N LEU A 44 19.55 -0.48 -17.06
CA LEU A 44 18.77 0.55 -16.42
C LEU A 44 19.67 1.69 -15.93
N GLU A 45 19.18 2.91 -16.11
CA GLU A 45 19.73 4.14 -15.52
C GLU A 45 18.68 4.66 -14.53
N CYS A 46 18.97 4.54 -13.25
CA CYS A 46 18.03 4.95 -12.19
C CYS A 46 18.38 6.32 -11.64
N ALA A 47 17.36 7.11 -11.36
CA ALA A 47 17.44 8.33 -10.58
C ALA A 47 16.41 8.35 -9.47
N VAL A 48 16.70 9.04 -8.40
CA VAL A 48 15.80 9.17 -7.24
C VAL A 48 15.64 10.64 -6.87
N MET A 49 14.39 11.05 -6.59
CA MET A 49 14.14 12.32 -5.91
C MET A 49 14.27 12.11 -4.40
N LEU A 50 14.93 13.03 -3.74
CA LEU A 50 15.18 13.00 -2.29
C LEU A 50 14.92 14.37 -1.69
N ASP A 51 14.25 14.39 -0.56
CA ASP A 51 14.17 15.54 0.32
C ASP A 51 15.58 15.90 0.83
N TRP A 52 15.88 17.17 0.94
CA TRP A 52 17.19 17.68 1.39
C TRP A 52 17.64 17.08 2.73
N ARG A 53 16.70 16.69 3.60
CA ARG A 53 16.97 16.04 4.90
C ARG A 53 17.46 14.60 4.76
N TYR A 54 17.01 13.88 3.72
CA TYR A 54 17.28 12.45 3.49
C TYR A 54 18.33 12.19 2.40
N GLN A 55 18.96 13.22 1.84
CA GLN A 55 19.93 13.11 0.73
C GLN A 55 21.10 12.15 0.98
N ASN A 56 21.43 11.90 2.25
CA ASN A 56 22.52 11.02 2.66
C ASN A 56 22.10 9.58 2.97
N ASN A 57 20.78 9.28 2.97
CA ASN A 57 20.28 7.94 3.25
C ASN A 57 20.63 6.93 2.15
N ILE A 58 20.90 7.41 0.94
CA ILE A 58 21.27 6.58 -0.20
C ILE A 58 22.76 6.79 -0.46
N SER A 59 23.55 5.71 -0.25
CA SER A 59 25.02 5.76 -0.38
C SER A 59 25.54 5.43 -1.78
N GLU A 60 24.69 4.97 -2.72
CA GLU A 60 25.12 4.54 -4.04
C GLU A 60 25.64 5.70 -4.88
N GLN A 61 26.91 5.63 -5.26
CA GLN A 61 27.62 6.69 -6.00
C GLN A 61 27.19 6.78 -7.48
N THR A 62 26.59 5.72 -8.03
CA THR A 62 26.18 5.63 -9.43
C THR A 62 24.77 6.14 -9.68
N LEU A 63 24.00 6.37 -8.61
CA LEU A 63 22.61 6.79 -8.69
C LEU A 63 22.51 8.32 -8.82
N THR A 64 21.80 8.80 -9.83
CA THR A 64 21.49 10.22 -9.97
C THR A 64 20.49 10.65 -8.89
N LYS A 65 20.86 11.66 -8.09
CA LYS A 65 20.01 12.20 -7.02
C LYS A 65 19.49 13.58 -7.41
N ILE A 66 18.17 13.76 -7.34
CA ILE A 66 17.48 15.03 -7.53
C ILE A 66 17.02 15.49 -6.15
N ILE A 67 17.62 16.56 -5.62
CA ILE A 67 17.33 17.01 -4.26
C ILE A 67 16.25 18.08 -4.30
N VAL A 68 15.17 17.84 -3.54
CA VAL A 68 14.10 18.82 -3.31
C VAL A 68 14.46 19.63 -2.07
N GLN A 69 14.64 20.96 -2.25
CA GLN A 69 14.99 21.87 -1.16
C GLN A 69 13.73 22.25 -0.35
N GLU A 70 13.93 22.73 0.88
CA GLU A 70 12.86 23.13 1.80
C GLU A 70 11.86 24.13 1.18
N ASN A 71 12.38 25.06 0.36
CA ASN A 71 11.60 26.14 -0.27
C ASN A 71 11.11 25.80 -1.68
N GLU A 72 11.33 24.59 -2.18
CA GLU A 72 10.86 24.16 -3.48
C GLU A 72 9.50 23.46 -3.39
N ASN A 73 8.66 23.68 -4.40
CA ASN A 73 7.42 22.93 -4.56
C ASN A 73 7.73 21.57 -5.19
N PHE A 74 7.42 20.51 -4.47
CA PHE A 74 7.65 19.13 -4.89
C PHE A 74 7.11 18.81 -6.30
N TYR A 75 5.84 19.16 -6.56
CA TYR A 75 5.22 18.85 -7.85
C TYR A 75 5.83 19.64 -9.01
N GLN A 76 6.34 20.85 -8.75
CA GLN A 76 7.09 21.60 -9.77
C GLN A 76 8.44 20.97 -10.06
N VAL A 77 9.13 20.49 -9.03
CA VAL A 77 10.39 19.74 -9.21
C VAL A 77 10.13 18.46 -9.99
N LEU A 78 9.09 17.69 -9.62
CA LEU A 78 8.70 16.48 -10.32
C LEU A 78 8.36 16.75 -11.79
N ALA A 79 7.54 17.78 -12.07
CA ALA A 79 7.12 18.15 -13.42
C ALA A 79 8.30 18.49 -14.35
N ARG A 80 9.30 19.21 -13.84
CA ARG A 80 10.49 19.58 -14.65
C ARG A 80 11.45 18.41 -14.83
N THR A 81 11.40 17.40 -13.95
CA THR A 81 12.30 16.24 -13.96
C THR A 81 11.78 15.10 -14.84
N LEU A 82 10.47 14.82 -14.80
CA LEU A 82 9.85 13.70 -15.50
C LEU A 82 10.20 13.57 -16.98
N PRO A 83 10.27 14.66 -17.79
CA PRO A 83 10.54 14.55 -19.23
C PRO A 83 11.88 13.89 -19.61
N ASP A 84 12.82 13.81 -18.70
CA ASP A 84 14.15 13.21 -18.93
C ASP A 84 14.18 11.69 -18.76
N TYR A 85 13.04 11.07 -18.39
CA TYR A 85 12.92 9.64 -18.05
C TYR A 85 11.89 8.91 -18.90
N ASP A 86 12.16 7.60 -19.13
CA ASP A 86 11.27 6.73 -19.90
C ASP A 86 10.14 6.16 -19.02
N VAL A 87 10.45 5.91 -17.74
CA VAL A 87 9.54 5.31 -16.76
C VAL A 87 9.59 6.09 -15.45
N PHE A 88 8.43 6.35 -14.89
CA PHE A 88 8.23 6.92 -13.56
C PHE A 88 7.72 5.85 -12.59
N TRP A 89 8.34 5.72 -11.43
CA TRP A 89 7.93 4.79 -10.38
C TRP A 89 7.59 5.55 -9.09
N PRO A 90 6.31 5.87 -8.86
CA PRO A 90 5.87 6.52 -7.63
C PRO A 90 5.70 5.51 -6.49
N ILE A 91 6.09 5.90 -5.28
CA ILE A 91 5.74 5.29 -4.01
C ILE A 91 5.15 6.41 -3.16
N ALA A 92 3.85 6.40 -2.95
CA ALA A 92 3.18 7.47 -2.20
C ALA A 92 1.95 6.91 -1.48
N PRO A 93 1.56 7.49 -0.32
CA PRO A 93 0.30 7.16 0.31
C PRO A 93 -0.88 7.67 -0.53
N GLU A 94 -2.06 7.15 -0.26
CA GLU A 94 -3.32 7.60 -0.83
C GLU A 94 -3.80 8.91 -0.18
N THR A 95 -3.31 9.20 1.02
CA THR A 95 -3.65 10.38 1.82
C THR A 95 -3.43 11.67 1.02
N ASP A 96 -4.41 12.58 1.11
CA ASP A 96 -4.40 13.86 0.40
C ASP A 96 -4.16 13.73 -1.11
N HIS A 97 -4.56 12.60 -1.70
CA HIS A 97 -4.41 12.28 -3.13
C HIS A 97 -2.96 12.27 -3.64
N ALA A 98 -1.95 12.14 -2.78
CA ALA A 98 -0.54 12.24 -3.16
C ALA A 98 -0.16 11.31 -4.32
N LEU A 99 -0.53 10.01 -4.24
CA LEU A 99 -0.28 9.06 -5.33
C LEU A 99 -1.01 9.45 -6.62
N ALA A 100 -2.28 9.84 -6.52
CA ALA A 100 -3.10 10.20 -7.68
C ALA A 100 -2.53 11.44 -8.40
N GLU A 101 -2.08 12.47 -7.67
CA GLU A 101 -1.48 13.67 -8.25
C GLU A 101 -0.16 13.36 -8.98
N MET A 102 0.69 12.52 -8.40
CA MET A 102 1.95 12.10 -9.04
C MET A 102 1.67 11.33 -10.35
N VAL A 103 0.70 10.40 -10.34
CA VAL A 103 0.32 9.62 -11.52
C VAL A 103 -0.36 10.51 -12.58
N ARG A 104 -1.20 11.46 -12.17
CA ARG A 104 -1.82 12.44 -13.08
C ARG A 104 -0.77 13.27 -13.80
N LEU A 105 0.19 13.81 -13.05
CA LEU A 105 1.27 14.60 -13.61
C LEU A 105 2.11 13.82 -14.63
N SER A 106 2.42 12.55 -14.33
CA SER A 106 3.13 11.66 -15.25
C SER A 106 2.33 11.43 -16.55
N ALA A 107 1.01 11.25 -16.44
CA ALA A 107 0.14 11.06 -17.59
C ALA A 107 0.03 12.33 -18.47
N GLU A 108 -0.05 13.52 -17.87
CA GLU A 108 -0.08 14.81 -18.57
C GLU A 108 1.22 15.08 -19.36
N ILE A 109 2.35 14.66 -18.80
CA ILE A 109 3.67 14.79 -19.44
C ILE A 109 3.88 13.69 -20.50
N GLY A 110 3.19 12.55 -20.37
CA GLY A 110 3.30 11.42 -21.31
C GLY A 110 4.41 10.44 -20.96
N VAL A 111 4.85 10.36 -19.68
CA VAL A 111 5.84 9.40 -19.20
C VAL A 111 5.14 8.12 -18.77
N LYS A 112 5.69 6.95 -19.13
CA LYS A 112 5.15 5.66 -18.66
C LYS A 112 5.22 5.58 -17.14
N CYS A 113 4.13 5.17 -16.48
CA CYS A 113 4.07 5.10 -15.04
C CYS A 113 3.97 3.66 -14.53
N ALA A 114 4.81 3.27 -13.59
CA ALA A 114 4.78 1.96 -12.94
C ALA A 114 3.79 1.97 -11.77
N ALA A 115 2.52 2.30 -12.06
CA ALA A 115 1.42 2.37 -11.11
C ALA A 115 0.08 2.00 -11.76
N SER A 116 -0.93 1.74 -10.95
CA SER A 116 -2.31 1.56 -11.39
C SER A 116 -2.85 2.81 -12.08
N CYS A 117 -3.90 2.69 -12.90
CA CYS A 117 -4.52 3.85 -13.53
C CYS A 117 -5.22 4.74 -12.49
N LEU A 118 -5.40 6.03 -12.82
CA LEU A 118 -6.00 7.03 -11.92
C LEU A 118 -7.34 6.58 -11.35
N SER A 119 -8.24 6.05 -12.18
CA SER A 119 -9.56 5.62 -11.70
C SER A 119 -9.50 4.47 -10.70
N ALA A 120 -8.52 3.58 -10.79
CA ALA A 120 -8.30 2.53 -9.80
C ALA A 120 -7.66 3.07 -8.52
N ILE A 121 -6.73 4.03 -8.65
CA ILE A 121 -6.13 4.71 -7.50
C ILE A 121 -7.21 5.50 -6.75
N ASP A 122 -7.99 6.34 -7.43
CA ASP A 122 -9.07 7.12 -6.81
C ASP A 122 -10.11 6.23 -6.12
N LEU A 123 -10.48 5.11 -6.74
CA LEU A 123 -11.40 4.14 -6.13
C LEU A 123 -10.79 3.52 -4.86
N CYS A 124 -9.53 3.06 -4.91
CA CYS A 124 -8.88 2.38 -3.79
C CYS A 124 -8.51 3.35 -2.65
N SER A 125 -8.29 4.63 -2.95
CA SER A 125 -8.07 5.68 -1.94
C SER A 125 -9.31 5.90 -1.07
N ASP A 126 -10.51 5.71 -1.61
CA ASP A 126 -11.76 5.76 -0.83
C ASP A 126 -12.15 4.34 -0.35
N LYS A 127 -11.84 4.04 0.91
CA LYS A 127 -12.16 2.74 1.52
C LYS A 127 -13.66 2.42 1.50
N LEU A 128 -14.53 3.43 1.62
CA LEU A 128 -15.99 3.22 1.54
C LEU A 128 -16.43 2.86 0.13
N ALA A 129 -15.93 3.57 -0.88
CA ALA A 129 -16.21 3.29 -2.28
C ALA A 129 -15.68 1.89 -2.67
N THR A 130 -14.45 1.56 -2.28
CA THR A 130 -13.85 0.22 -2.48
C THR A 130 -14.73 -0.88 -1.89
N MET A 131 -15.14 -0.75 -0.62
CA MET A 131 -16.03 -1.75 0.01
C MET A 131 -17.37 -1.85 -0.69
N ASN A 132 -17.93 -0.74 -1.18
CA ASN A 132 -19.18 -0.73 -1.93
C ASN A 132 -19.08 -1.49 -3.27
N VAL A 133 -17.96 -1.41 -3.96
CA VAL A 133 -17.68 -2.20 -5.17
C VAL A 133 -17.53 -3.68 -4.83
N LEU A 134 -16.73 -4.00 -3.82
CA LEU A 134 -16.37 -5.39 -3.51
C LEU A 134 -17.48 -6.20 -2.84
N LYS A 135 -18.38 -5.59 -2.08
CA LYS A 135 -19.42 -6.30 -1.28
C LYS A 135 -20.34 -7.22 -2.09
N SER A 136 -20.43 -7.02 -3.40
CA SER A 136 -21.24 -7.85 -4.29
C SER A 136 -20.54 -9.15 -4.74
N VAL A 137 -19.20 -9.19 -4.63
CA VAL A 137 -18.37 -10.28 -5.14
C VAL A 137 -17.49 -10.94 -4.07
N LEU A 138 -17.19 -10.22 -2.99
CA LEU A 138 -16.35 -10.70 -1.89
C LEU A 138 -16.96 -10.37 -0.54
N PRO A 139 -16.68 -11.18 0.48
CA PRO A 139 -17.01 -10.84 1.85
C PRO A 139 -16.15 -9.66 2.32
N VAL A 140 -16.80 -8.56 2.69
CA VAL A 140 -16.20 -7.37 3.27
C VAL A 140 -16.87 -7.01 4.59
N PRO A 141 -16.22 -6.31 5.54
CA PRO A 141 -16.89 -5.80 6.73
C PRO A 141 -17.92 -4.72 6.35
N GLU A 142 -19.00 -4.64 7.12
CA GLU A 142 -19.90 -3.50 7.02
C GLU A 142 -19.11 -2.21 7.24
N THR A 143 -19.25 -1.25 6.32
CA THR A 143 -18.51 0.02 6.32
C THR A 143 -19.49 1.16 6.08
N ARG A 144 -19.40 2.22 6.89
CA ARG A 144 -20.27 3.40 6.86
C ARG A 144 -19.44 4.67 6.93
N ASN A 145 -19.91 5.75 6.34
CA ASN A 145 -19.36 7.07 6.62
C ASN A 145 -19.66 7.45 8.08
N LEU A 146 -18.67 8.02 8.78
CA LEU A 146 -18.79 8.33 10.21
C LEU A 146 -19.88 9.37 10.51
N THR A 147 -20.17 10.28 9.59
CA THR A 147 -21.21 11.33 9.78
C THR A 147 -22.64 10.79 9.86
N VAL A 148 -22.90 9.65 9.22
CA VAL A 148 -24.22 9.00 9.22
C VAL A 148 -24.25 7.72 10.07
N PHE A 149 -23.15 7.43 10.76
CA PHE A 149 -22.99 6.22 11.55
C PHE A 149 -23.46 6.42 12.99
N THR A 150 -24.28 5.48 13.45
CA THR A 150 -24.64 5.34 14.86
C THR A 150 -24.34 3.92 15.29
N PRO A 151 -23.37 3.72 16.21
CA PRO A 151 -22.96 2.38 16.60
C PRO A 151 -24.03 1.68 17.41
N GLU A 152 -24.27 0.42 17.08
CA GLU A 152 -25.11 -0.50 17.86
C GLU A 152 -24.21 -1.40 18.71
N PHE A 153 -24.13 -1.09 20.01
CA PHE A 153 -23.37 -1.91 20.94
C PHE A 153 -24.17 -3.13 21.41
N PRO A 154 -23.51 -4.28 21.69
CA PRO A 154 -22.07 -4.42 21.96
C PRO A 154 -21.16 -4.74 20.75
N SER A 155 -21.57 -4.51 19.52
CA SER A 155 -20.68 -4.74 18.38
C SER A 155 -19.52 -3.75 18.38
N ALA A 156 -18.28 -4.25 18.20
CA ALA A 156 -17.11 -3.41 18.06
C ALA A 156 -16.94 -2.89 16.61
N TRP A 157 -16.38 -1.69 16.50
CA TRP A 157 -16.13 -1.00 15.24
C TRP A 157 -14.72 -0.44 15.20
N VAL A 158 -14.20 -0.24 14.02
CA VAL A 158 -12.94 0.45 13.76
C VAL A 158 -13.28 1.76 13.07
N VAL A 159 -12.91 2.88 13.69
CA VAL A 159 -12.98 4.21 13.07
C VAL A 159 -11.61 4.54 12.51
N LYS A 160 -11.57 4.91 11.23
CA LYS A 160 -10.31 5.21 10.54
C LYS A 160 -10.52 6.21 9.40
N PRO A 161 -9.48 6.94 8.96
CA PRO A 161 -9.56 7.80 7.79
C PRO A 161 -10.00 7.05 6.53
N ILE A 162 -10.73 7.73 5.66
CA ILE A 162 -11.18 7.17 4.37
C ILE A 162 -9.96 6.79 3.52
N ASP A 163 -8.93 7.63 3.49
CA ASP A 163 -7.72 7.56 2.64
C ASP A 163 -6.42 7.30 3.42
N GLY A 164 -6.48 7.11 4.75
CA GLY A 164 -5.31 6.92 5.60
C GLY A 164 -4.48 5.67 5.30
N ALA A 165 -3.19 5.73 5.58
CA ALA A 165 -2.21 4.64 5.46
C ALA A 165 -1.57 4.30 6.82
N GLY A 166 -0.92 3.13 6.96
CA GLY A 166 -0.07 2.79 8.10
C GLY A 166 -0.75 2.69 9.46
N CYS A 167 -2.05 2.43 9.54
CA CYS A 167 -2.86 2.43 10.75
C CYS A 167 -2.98 3.81 11.45
N GLU A 168 -2.57 4.91 10.80
CA GLU A 168 -2.73 6.24 11.39
C GLU A 168 -4.19 6.54 11.72
N GLN A 169 -4.42 7.16 12.90
CA GLN A 169 -5.76 7.51 13.39
C GLN A 169 -6.79 6.37 13.31
N THR A 170 -6.34 5.12 13.44
CA THR A 170 -7.21 3.94 13.44
C THR A 170 -7.56 3.54 14.86
N ILE A 171 -8.84 3.66 15.24
CA ILE A 171 -9.31 3.56 16.63
C ILE A 171 -10.34 2.45 16.75
N LEU A 172 -10.18 1.58 17.76
CA LEU A 172 -11.18 0.56 18.14
C LEU A 172 -12.23 1.19 19.03
N VAL A 173 -13.50 1.01 18.65
CA VAL A 173 -14.66 1.49 19.40
C VAL A 173 -15.51 0.28 19.81
N SER A 174 -15.54 -0.05 21.08
CA SER A 174 -16.24 -1.23 21.62
C SER A 174 -17.48 -0.92 22.45
N ASP A 175 -17.61 0.35 22.89
CA ASP A 175 -18.70 0.84 23.74
C ASP A 175 -18.96 2.34 23.52
N ARG A 176 -19.98 2.86 24.23
CA ARG A 176 -20.37 4.27 24.11
C ARG A 176 -19.29 5.25 24.62
N GLN A 177 -18.45 4.82 25.57
CA GLN A 177 -17.42 5.68 26.12
C GLN A 177 -16.29 5.84 25.12
N SER A 178 -15.75 4.73 24.59
CA SER A 178 -14.70 4.74 23.54
C SER A 178 -15.17 5.48 22.27
N TYR A 179 -16.46 5.36 21.90
CA TYR A 179 -17.02 6.12 20.79
C TYR A 179 -16.99 7.63 21.01
N ARG A 180 -17.36 8.09 22.23
CA ARG A 180 -17.32 9.53 22.55
C ARG A 180 -15.89 10.05 22.58
N GLN A 181 -14.95 9.27 23.11
CA GLN A 181 -13.53 9.61 23.10
C GLN A 181 -13.01 9.74 21.67
N CYS A 182 -13.27 8.74 20.81
CA CYS A 182 -12.91 8.75 19.42
C CYS A 182 -13.45 10.01 18.68
N LEU A 183 -14.73 10.38 18.88
CA LEU A 183 -15.30 11.58 18.27
C LEU A 183 -14.66 12.88 18.77
N ALA A 184 -14.14 12.89 19.99
CA ALA A 184 -13.44 14.07 20.53
C ALA A 184 -12.04 14.28 19.94
N GLU A 185 -11.45 13.24 19.35
CA GLU A 185 -10.14 13.28 18.69
C GLU A 185 -10.23 13.60 17.19
N ILE A 186 -11.44 13.60 16.61
CA ILE A 186 -11.65 13.75 15.17
C ILE A 186 -12.21 15.13 14.86
N ASP A 187 -11.42 15.97 14.20
CA ASP A 187 -11.84 17.31 13.77
C ASP A 187 -12.79 17.29 12.56
N ARG A 188 -12.62 16.34 11.63
CA ARG A 188 -13.38 16.23 10.38
C ARG A 188 -14.01 14.84 10.23
N PRO A 189 -15.17 14.57 10.85
CA PRO A 189 -15.83 13.27 10.80
C PRO A 189 -16.17 12.80 9.38
N GLU A 190 -16.37 13.73 8.43
CA GLU A 190 -16.64 13.41 7.02
C GLU A 190 -15.46 12.72 6.32
N ALA A 191 -14.22 12.90 6.81
CA ALA A 191 -13.03 12.23 6.31
C ALA A 191 -12.81 10.83 6.92
N PHE A 192 -13.76 10.35 7.75
CA PHE A 192 -13.64 9.06 8.45
C PHE A 192 -14.75 8.10 8.09
N ILE A 193 -14.43 6.81 8.21
CA ILE A 193 -15.37 5.70 8.15
C ILE A 193 -15.44 4.97 9.49
N ALA A 194 -16.58 4.34 9.74
CA ALA A 194 -16.72 3.28 10.73
C ALA A 194 -16.86 1.95 10.00
N GLN A 195 -15.93 1.02 10.26
CA GLN A 195 -15.91 -0.32 9.70
C GLN A 195 -16.10 -1.34 10.81
N ARG A 196 -16.98 -2.32 10.60
CA ARG A 196 -17.24 -3.36 11.62
C ARG A 196 -15.95 -4.11 11.94
N TYR A 197 -15.60 -4.17 13.22
CA TYR A 197 -14.42 -4.91 13.67
C TYR A 197 -14.59 -6.41 13.41
N VAL A 198 -13.58 -7.00 12.82
CA VAL A 198 -13.51 -8.43 12.53
C VAL A 198 -12.37 -9.03 13.33
N ALA A 199 -12.68 -9.88 14.29
CA ALA A 199 -11.68 -10.60 15.05
C ALA A 199 -11.07 -11.73 14.22
N GLY A 200 -9.76 -11.74 14.06
CA GLY A 200 -9.03 -12.73 13.27
C GLY A 200 -7.56 -12.39 13.15
N LYS A 201 -6.89 -13.09 12.25
CA LYS A 201 -5.49 -12.88 11.90
C LYS A 201 -5.39 -11.82 10.81
N ALA A 202 -4.62 -10.78 11.05
CA ALA A 202 -4.35 -9.74 10.05
C ALA A 202 -3.35 -10.29 9.01
N ILE A 203 -3.78 -10.35 7.77
CA ILE A 203 -3.03 -10.85 6.61
C ILE A 203 -2.92 -9.75 5.58
N SER A 204 -1.81 -9.67 4.86
CA SER A 204 -1.71 -8.90 3.63
C SER A 204 -1.26 -9.78 2.47
N LEU A 205 -1.81 -9.52 1.29
CA LEU A 205 -1.38 -10.15 0.04
C LEU A 205 -0.56 -9.15 -0.76
N SER A 206 0.60 -9.58 -1.22
CA SER A 206 1.42 -8.86 -2.19
C SER A 206 1.15 -9.45 -3.57
N VAL A 207 0.66 -8.63 -4.50
CA VAL A 207 0.09 -9.09 -5.77
C VAL A 207 0.54 -8.21 -6.92
N LEU A 208 0.77 -8.78 -8.08
CA LEU A 208 0.88 -8.05 -9.34
C LEU A 208 -0.44 -8.10 -10.10
N PHE A 209 -0.83 -6.98 -10.70
CA PHE A 209 -2.04 -6.86 -11.50
C PHE A 209 -1.73 -6.33 -12.90
N LYS A 210 -2.47 -6.80 -13.90
CA LYS A 210 -2.50 -6.22 -15.26
C LYS A 210 -3.77 -6.66 -15.98
N ALA A 211 -4.52 -5.72 -16.52
CA ALA A 211 -5.65 -5.96 -17.43
C ALA A 211 -6.66 -7.01 -16.92
N GLY A 212 -7.03 -6.95 -15.63
CA GLY A 212 -7.98 -7.88 -15.02
C GLY A 212 -7.41 -9.26 -14.64
N GLN A 213 -6.10 -9.43 -14.73
CA GLN A 213 -5.36 -10.61 -14.25
C GLN A 213 -4.58 -10.27 -12.99
N ALA A 214 -4.30 -11.28 -12.16
CA ALA A 214 -3.58 -11.14 -10.91
C ALA A 214 -2.57 -12.28 -10.69
N TRP A 215 -1.39 -11.97 -10.16
CA TRP A 215 -0.34 -12.93 -9.80
C TRP A 215 0.08 -12.71 -8.36
N LEU A 216 -0.13 -13.73 -7.52
CA LEU A 216 0.19 -13.70 -6.10
C LEU A 216 1.71 -13.83 -5.89
N LEU A 217 2.35 -12.78 -5.38
CA LEU A 217 3.77 -12.80 -5.00
C LEU A 217 3.97 -13.55 -3.69
N CYS A 218 3.28 -13.15 -2.62
CA CYS A 218 3.31 -13.83 -1.32
C CYS A 218 2.15 -13.39 -0.43
N CYS A 219 1.97 -14.14 0.67
CA CYS A 219 1.00 -13.85 1.72
C CYS A 219 1.76 -13.55 3.01
N ASN A 220 1.39 -12.47 3.69
CA ASN A 220 2.12 -11.96 4.84
C ASN A 220 1.21 -11.91 6.07
N GLU A 221 1.79 -12.06 7.24
CA GLU A 221 1.11 -11.84 8.51
C GLU A 221 1.52 -10.48 9.06
N GLN A 222 0.54 -9.60 9.26
CA GLN A 222 0.78 -8.30 9.86
C GLN A 222 0.79 -8.42 11.39
N GLN A 223 1.78 -7.80 12.02
CA GLN A 223 1.91 -7.76 13.48
C GLN A 223 1.26 -6.47 14.00
N ILE A 224 -0.02 -6.55 14.32
CA ILE A 224 -0.82 -5.42 14.81
C ILE A 224 -0.94 -5.51 16.35
N LYS A 225 -0.65 -4.41 17.03
CA LYS A 225 -0.95 -4.20 18.45
C LYS A 225 -2.10 -3.20 18.57
N ILE A 226 -2.99 -3.42 19.54
CA ILE A 226 -3.96 -2.40 19.94
C ILE A 226 -3.47 -1.85 21.28
N ASP A 227 -3.19 -0.55 21.34
CA ASP A 227 -2.67 0.16 22.49
C ASP A 227 -3.58 1.37 22.75
N ASP A 228 -4.19 1.43 23.92
CA ASP A 228 -5.19 2.46 24.27
C ASP A 228 -6.23 2.70 23.15
N ASN A 229 -6.81 1.63 22.65
CA ASN A 229 -7.74 1.58 21.51
C ASN A 229 -7.16 1.94 20.13
N HIS A 230 -5.90 2.35 20.01
CA HIS A 230 -5.27 2.67 18.73
C HIS A 230 -4.56 1.45 18.14
N PHE A 231 -4.72 1.27 16.83
CA PHE A 231 -3.99 0.22 16.11
C PHE A 231 -2.59 0.71 15.78
N VAL A 232 -1.61 -0.15 16.05
CA VAL A 232 -0.19 0.12 15.78
C VAL A 232 0.39 -1.05 14.99
N LEU A 233 0.93 -0.76 13.81
CA LEU A 233 1.66 -1.72 13.01
C LEU A 233 3.08 -1.86 13.58
N MET A 234 3.42 -3.05 14.08
CA MET A 234 4.73 -3.36 14.68
C MET A 234 5.71 -3.98 13.67
N GLY A 235 5.19 -4.40 12.52
CA GLY A 235 5.96 -5.08 11.49
C GLY A 235 5.14 -6.14 10.77
N CYS A 236 5.81 -6.97 9.99
CA CYS A 236 5.16 -8.09 9.31
C CYS A 236 6.10 -9.28 9.13
N ARG A 237 5.50 -10.47 8.97
CA ARG A 237 6.17 -11.70 8.57
C ARG A 237 5.83 -11.98 7.12
N VAL A 238 6.77 -11.69 6.24
CA VAL A 238 6.61 -11.83 4.78
C VAL A 238 6.65 -13.31 4.41
N ASN A 239 5.77 -13.73 3.51
CA ASN A 239 5.63 -15.12 3.03
C ASN A 239 5.39 -16.14 4.15
N SER A 240 4.52 -15.80 5.11
CA SER A 240 4.25 -16.64 6.28
C SER A 240 2.84 -17.24 6.32
N ALA A 241 1.88 -16.69 5.57
CA ALA A 241 0.48 -17.13 5.57
C ALA A 241 0.19 -17.99 4.32
N ILE A 242 0.73 -19.21 4.27
CA ILE A 242 0.69 -20.05 3.06
C ILE A 242 -0.39 -21.16 3.10
N ASP A 243 -1.12 -21.30 4.22
CA ASP A 243 -2.01 -22.44 4.42
C ASP A 243 -3.27 -22.43 3.55
N HIS A 244 -3.66 -21.25 3.01
CA HIS A 244 -4.94 -21.06 2.32
C HIS A 244 -4.81 -20.42 0.92
N LEU A 245 -3.75 -20.75 0.19
CA LEU A 245 -3.42 -20.16 -1.12
C LEU A 245 -4.60 -20.14 -2.10
N ALA A 246 -5.38 -21.23 -2.20
CA ALA A 246 -6.54 -21.28 -3.08
C ALA A 246 -7.60 -20.23 -2.75
N SER A 247 -7.83 -19.95 -1.46
CA SER A 247 -8.76 -18.91 -1.02
C SER A 247 -8.23 -17.51 -1.36
N TYR A 248 -6.93 -17.29 -1.22
CA TYR A 248 -6.29 -16.02 -1.59
C TYR A 248 -6.34 -15.79 -3.10
N HIS A 249 -6.09 -16.81 -3.93
CA HIS A 249 -6.26 -16.72 -5.39
C HIS A 249 -7.68 -16.32 -5.77
N ASN A 250 -8.71 -16.91 -5.16
CA ASN A 250 -10.09 -16.51 -5.40
C ASN A 250 -10.36 -15.02 -5.07
N VAL A 251 -9.74 -14.51 -4.01
CA VAL A 251 -9.87 -13.10 -3.61
C VAL A 251 -9.21 -12.19 -4.65
N ILE A 252 -7.95 -12.45 -5.03
CA ILE A 252 -7.24 -11.59 -5.97
C ILE A 252 -7.86 -11.61 -7.37
N ASP A 253 -8.37 -12.76 -7.83
CA ASP A 253 -9.08 -12.89 -9.10
C ASP A 253 -10.40 -12.11 -9.12
N ALA A 254 -11.13 -12.12 -8.00
CA ALA A 254 -12.35 -11.33 -7.88
C ALA A 254 -12.05 -9.82 -7.88
N ILE A 255 -10.98 -9.39 -7.20
CA ILE A 255 -10.52 -7.98 -7.21
C ILE A 255 -10.09 -7.58 -8.61
N ALA A 256 -9.28 -8.39 -9.30
CA ALA A 256 -8.81 -8.11 -10.66
C ALA A 256 -9.96 -7.85 -11.64
N ARG A 257 -11.02 -8.67 -11.56
CA ARG A 257 -12.22 -8.49 -12.40
C ARG A 257 -13.05 -7.27 -11.99
N SER A 258 -13.08 -6.92 -10.71
CA SER A 258 -13.90 -5.80 -10.20
C SER A 258 -13.23 -4.44 -10.39
N ILE A 259 -11.90 -4.40 -10.43
CA ILE A 259 -11.11 -3.18 -10.56
C ILE A 259 -10.05 -3.40 -11.66
N PRO A 260 -10.46 -3.44 -12.94
CA PRO A 260 -9.57 -3.81 -14.06
C PRO A 260 -8.44 -2.80 -14.32
N GLY A 261 -8.52 -1.60 -13.75
CA GLY A 261 -7.47 -0.57 -13.81
C GLY A 261 -6.31 -0.77 -12.84
N LEU A 262 -6.34 -1.77 -11.96
CA LEU A 262 -5.18 -2.15 -11.15
C LEU A 262 -4.05 -2.63 -12.05
N TRP A 263 -2.82 -2.12 -11.78
CA TRP A 263 -1.62 -2.46 -12.52
C TRP A 263 -0.37 -2.40 -11.64
N GLY A 264 0.59 -3.25 -11.93
CA GLY A 264 1.83 -3.32 -11.15
C GLY A 264 1.60 -3.95 -9.78
N TYR A 265 2.43 -3.55 -8.81
CA TYR A 265 2.32 -4.05 -7.45
C TYR A 265 1.14 -3.42 -6.70
N VAL A 266 0.39 -4.26 -6.00
CA VAL A 266 -0.74 -3.87 -5.15
C VAL A 266 -0.70 -4.68 -3.85
N GLY A 267 -0.85 -4.02 -2.72
CA GLY A 267 -1.09 -4.64 -1.42
C GLY A 267 -2.59 -4.80 -1.15
N ILE A 268 -3.01 -5.92 -0.57
CA ILE A 268 -4.40 -6.16 -0.16
C ILE A 268 -4.40 -6.58 1.29
N ASP A 269 -5.08 -5.80 2.14
CA ASP A 269 -5.21 -6.11 3.56
C ASP A 269 -6.52 -6.82 3.84
N LEU A 270 -6.45 -7.90 4.61
CA LEU A 270 -7.61 -8.72 4.94
C LEU A 270 -7.51 -9.36 6.34
N ILE A 271 -8.64 -9.78 6.87
CA ILE A 271 -8.70 -10.59 8.09
C ILE A 271 -9.05 -12.02 7.74
N GLU A 272 -8.24 -12.94 8.20
CA GLU A 272 -8.52 -14.37 8.20
C GLU A 272 -9.21 -14.75 9.51
N ILE A 273 -10.47 -15.19 9.40
CA ILE A 273 -11.28 -15.62 10.54
C ILE A 273 -11.04 -17.12 10.75
N PRO A 274 -10.58 -17.55 11.95
CA PRO A 274 -10.38 -18.96 12.23
C PRO A 274 -11.66 -19.79 12.06
N ASP A 275 -11.57 -20.94 11.43
CA ASP A 275 -12.67 -21.90 11.35
C ASP A 275 -12.94 -22.54 12.72
N ARG A 276 -13.92 -22.00 13.45
CA ARG A 276 -14.37 -22.55 14.74
C ARG A 276 -15.29 -23.76 14.57
N THR A 277 -15.75 -24.06 13.34
CA THR A 277 -16.72 -25.11 13.03
C THR A 277 -16.08 -26.39 12.53
N HIS A 278 -14.77 -26.41 12.37
CA HIS A 278 -13.98 -27.56 11.87
C HIS A 278 -14.44 -28.04 10.48
N THR A 279 -15.07 -27.17 9.71
CA THR A 279 -15.53 -27.48 8.34
C THR A 279 -14.45 -27.28 7.29
N GLY A 280 -13.26 -26.83 7.68
CA GLY A 280 -12.14 -26.50 6.78
C GLY A 280 -12.38 -25.24 5.94
N LYS A 281 -13.45 -24.48 6.21
CA LYS A 281 -13.81 -23.27 5.48
C LYS A 281 -13.32 -22.04 6.22
N HIS A 282 -12.13 -21.54 5.86
CA HIS A 282 -11.66 -20.24 6.31
C HIS A 282 -12.50 -19.12 5.69
N GLN A 283 -12.81 -18.13 6.50
CA GLN A 283 -13.49 -16.94 6.03
C GLN A 283 -12.50 -15.78 5.96
N LEU A 284 -12.49 -15.10 4.82
CA LEU A 284 -11.67 -13.92 4.61
C LEU A 284 -12.57 -12.68 4.58
N ARG A 285 -12.06 -11.55 5.05
CA ARG A 285 -12.70 -10.23 4.94
C ARG A 285 -11.68 -9.25 4.41
N VAL A 286 -11.88 -8.76 3.20
CA VAL A 286 -11.03 -7.71 2.62
C VAL A 286 -11.31 -6.39 3.34
N LEU A 287 -10.25 -5.73 3.80
CA LEU A 287 -10.33 -4.47 4.55
C LEU A 287 -10.02 -3.25 3.69
N GLU A 288 -9.01 -3.37 2.81
CA GLU A 288 -8.57 -2.29 1.91
C GLU A 288 -7.66 -2.83 0.80
N ILE A 289 -7.50 -2.03 -0.25
CA ILE A 289 -6.60 -2.28 -1.37
C ILE A 289 -5.66 -1.09 -1.48
N ASN A 290 -4.35 -1.35 -1.49
CA ASN A 290 -3.29 -0.36 -1.56
C ASN A 290 -2.60 -0.46 -2.93
N PRO A 291 -2.95 0.37 -3.95
CA PRO A 291 -2.44 0.26 -5.32
C PRO A 291 -1.01 0.83 -5.47
N ARG A 292 -0.11 0.42 -4.58
CA ARG A 292 1.28 0.87 -4.44
C ARG A 292 2.11 -0.15 -3.67
N LEU A 293 3.43 0.09 -3.60
CA LEU A 293 4.28 -0.68 -2.69
C LEU A 293 3.79 -0.54 -1.24
N THR A 294 3.89 -1.64 -0.50
CA THR A 294 3.58 -1.71 0.93
C THR A 294 4.82 -2.19 1.69
N THR A 295 4.84 -2.04 3.01
CA THR A 295 5.97 -2.41 3.88
C THR A 295 6.50 -3.83 3.63
N SER A 296 5.59 -4.78 3.33
CA SER A 296 5.96 -6.17 3.03
C SER A 296 6.83 -6.33 1.78
N TYR A 297 6.78 -5.38 0.84
CA TYR A 297 7.62 -5.37 -0.37
C TYR A 297 9.10 -5.59 -0.03
N ALA A 298 9.60 -4.91 1.01
CA ALA A 298 11.01 -4.96 1.40
C ALA A 298 11.53 -6.37 1.77
N GLY A 299 10.64 -7.33 2.04
CA GLY A 299 11.02 -8.70 2.37
C GLY A 299 10.79 -9.73 1.26
N ILE A 300 10.12 -9.36 0.16
CA ILE A 300 9.64 -10.34 -0.83
C ILE A 300 10.79 -11.02 -1.55
N GLN A 301 11.77 -10.27 -2.05
CA GLN A 301 12.91 -10.85 -2.76
C GLN A 301 13.72 -11.80 -1.86
N ALA A 302 13.95 -11.42 -0.60
CA ALA A 302 14.62 -12.27 0.37
C ALA A 302 13.84 -13.56 0.65
N ALA A 303 12.50 -13.47 0.74
CA ALA A 303 11.63 -14.60 1.06
C ALA A 303 11.39 -15.55 -0.12
N THR A 304 11.27 -15.04 -1.34
CA THR A 304 10.83 -15.80 -2.52
C THR A 304 11.90 -15.97 -3.59
N GLY A 305 12.92 -15.09 -3.59
CA GLY A 305 13.90 -14.99 -4.67
C GLY A 305 13.41 -14.27 -5.92
N ILE A 306 12.15 -13.81 -5.94
CA ILE A 306 11.58 -13.03 -7.05
C ILE A 306 12.10 -11.60 -6.95
N ASN A 307 12.72 -11.08 -8.00
CA ASN A 307 12.97 -9.66 -8.17
C ASN A 307 11.66 -9.00 -8.64
N VAL A 308 10.95 -8.37 -7.71
CA VAL A 308 9.60 -7.81 -7.97
C VAL A 308 9.68 -6.63 -8.93
N ALA A 309 10.75 -5.82 -8.85
CA ALA A 309 10.96 -4.71 -9.77
C ALA A 309 11.08 -5.20 -11.23
N GLU A 310 11.82 -6.28 -11.46
CA GLU A 310 11.90 -6.92 -12.78
C GLU A 310 10.53 -7.35 -13.27
N GLN A 311 9.75 -8.01 -12.41
CA GLN A 311 8.42 -8.49 -12.79
C GLN A 311 7.45 -7.34 -13.10
N VAL A 312 7.50 -6.24 -12.36
CA VAL A 312 6.71 -5.03 -12.66
C VAL A 312 7.13 -4.41 -14.00
N LEU A 313 8.43 -4.35 -14.31
CA LEU A 313 8.90 -3.85 -15.61
C LEU A 313 8.48 -4.77 -16.75
N GLN A 314 8.48 -6.08 -16.56
CA GLN A 314 7.98 -7.05 -17.55
C GLN A 314 6.49 -6.86 -17.87
N LEU A 315 5.68 -6.36 -16.92
CA LEU A 315 4.27 -6.08 -17.18
C LEU A 315 4.05 -5.04 -18.30
N PHE A 316 5.00 -4.17 -18.62
CA PHE A 316 4.83 -3.24 -19.75
C PHE A 316 4.69 -3.97 -21.08
N ASP A 317 5.42 -5.07 -21.28
CA ASP A 317 5.51 -5.75 -22.57
C ASP A 317 4.94 -7.19 -22.58
N GLY A 318 4.72 -7.80 -21.38
CA GLY A 318 4.28 -9.20 -21.25
C GLY A 318 3.62 -9.54 -19.92
N GLU A 319 3.78 -10.78 -19.52
CA GLU A 319 3.36 -11.32 -18.23
C GLU A 319 4.58 -11.52 -17.32
N PRO A 320 4.42 -11.49 -15.98
CA PRO A 320 5.52 -11.65 -15.06
C PRO A 320 5.95 -13.12 -14.96
N ASP A 321 7.23 -13.37 -14.72
CA ASP A 321 7.74 -14.69 -14.34
C ASP A 321 7.64 -14.87 -12.82
N MET A 322 6.72 -15.72 -12.39
CA MET A 322 6.45 -15.97 -10.97
C MET A 322 7.27 -17.16 -10.41
N THR A 323 8.35 -17.56 -11.09
CA THR A 323 9.22 -18.66 -10.65
C THR A 323 9.93 -18.28 -9.35
N ARG A 324 9.63 -19.04 -8.29
CA ARG A 324 10.25 -18.84 -6.97
C ARG A 324 11.58 -19.59 -6.90
N LEU A 325 12.62 -18.90 -6.43
CA LEU A 325 13.94 -19.51 -6.19
C LEU A 325 14.10 -19.99 -4.74
N ARG A 326 13.22 -19.54 -3.84
CA ARG A 326 13.21 -19.92 -2.42
C ARG A 326 11.80 -19.79 -1.84
N ASN A 327 11.60 -20.31 -0.64
CA ASN A 327 10.34 -20.21 0.08
C ASN A 327 10.62 -20.04 1.59
N GLU A 328 11.06 -18.87 1.94
CA GLU A 328 11.47 -18.53 3.31
C GLU A 328 10.50 -17.50 3.91
N THR A 329 10.47 -17.41 5.24
CA THR A 329 9.74 -16.35 5.93
C THR A 329 10.73 -15.29 6.40
N VAL A 330 10.46 -14.03 6.07
CA VAL A 330 11.26 -12.88 6.49
C VAL A 330 10.47 -12.01 7.46
N THR A 331 11.07 -11.64 8.58
CA THR A 331 10.42 -10.74 9.56
C THR A 331 10.95 -9.32 9.40
N LEU A 332 10.06 -8.38 9.16
CA LEU A 332 10.32 -6.94 9.14
C LEU A 332 9.78 -6.33 10.44
N LYS A 333 10.57 -5.46 11.07
CA LYS A 333 10.19 -4.67 12.26
C LYS A 333 10.12 -3.19 11.91
N LEU A 334 9.13 -2.49 12.41
CA LEU A 334 8.93 -1.05 12.24
C LEU A 334 9.27 -0.27 13.51
#